data_01f6e1d9c0f17b98726cab1ef2dc579e
#
_entry.id   01f6e1d9c0f17b98726cab1ef2dc579e
#
_cell.length_a   1.000
_cell.length_b   1.000
_cell.length_c   1.000
_cell.angle_alpha   90.00
_cell.angle_beta   90.00
_cell.angle_gamma   90.00
#
_symmetry.space_group_name_H-M   'P 1'
#
loop_
_entity.id
_entity.type
_entity.pdbx_description
1 polymer ?
#
loop_
_entity_poly.entity_id
_entity_poly.type
_entity_poly.pdbx_seq_one_letter_code
_entity_poly.pdbx_strand_id
1 'polypeptide(L)'
;MNTGNKGRLSVVGIGPGDPDHITPAALRAIRDSEVIVGYTTYIDLIRGLIRDKEVITAGMTQEVQRCRKAIEAASRGRRVAVICSGDPGIYAMAGLVFELIEKGVQVEGGSSEQELAPQPGATEFDIEVI
;
A
#
# COMPACT_ATOMS: atom_id res chain seq x y z
N MET A 1 -18.12 5.78 14.34
CA MET A 1 -17.68 5.73 14.40
C MET A 1 -16.72 5.12 14.34
N ASN A 2 -16.40 4.87 14.13
CA ASN A 2 -15.54 4.29 14.08
C ASN A 2 -14.41 4.82 14.41
N THR A 3 -14.54 5.38 15.24
CA THR A 3 -13.51 6.06 15.79
C THR A 3 -12.32 5.23 16.02
N GLY A 4 -12.37 4.11 16.13
CA GLY A 4 -11.22 3.31 16.33
C GLY A 4 -10.60 2.84 15.07
N ASN A 5 -11.07 3.31 13.98
CA ASN A 5 -10.57 2.82 12.73
C ASN A 5 -9.21 3.33 12.45
N LYS A 6 -8.29 2.43 12.48
CA LYS A 6 -6.92 2.70 12.21
C LYS A 6 -6.62 2.18 10.83
N GLY A 7 -5.82 2.89 10.10
CA GLY A 7 -5.44 2.43 8.80
C GLY A 7 -4.52 1.24 8.88
N ARG A 8 -4.36 0.58 7.77
CA ARG A 8 -3.44 -0.55 7.66
C ARG A 8 -2.84 -0.54 6.28
N LEU A 9 -1.55 -0.78 6.22
CA LEU A 9 -0.87 -0.93 4.95
C LEU A 9 -0.27 -2.32 4.92
N SER A 10 -0.72 -3.13 3.99
CA SER A 10 -0.22 -4.48 3.83
C SER A 10 0.62 -4.55 2.57
N VAL A 11 1.86 -4.98 2.68
CA VAL A 11 2.69 -5.24 1.51
C VAL A 11 2.49 -6.71 1.17
N VAL A 12 1.89 -6.98 0.02
CA VAL A 12 1.38 -8.30 -0.30
C VAL A 12 2.06 -8.85 -1.53
N GLY A 13 2.73 -9.97 -1.39
CA GLY A 13 3.30 -10.67 -2.53
C GLY A 13 2.31 -11.65 -3.10
N ILE A 14 2.09 -11.59 -4.40
CA ILE A 14 1.12 -12.48 -5.02
C ILE A 14 1.76 -13.66 -5.73
N GLY A 15 3.09 -13.76 -5.65
CA GLY A 15 3.78 -14.89 -6.25
C GLY A 15 3.97 -14.72 -7.73
N PRO A 16 4.22 -15.79 -8.43
CA PRO A 16 4.64 -15.71 -9.83
C PRO A 16 3.53 -15.43 -10.82
N GLY A 17 2.38 -15.01 -10.38
CA GLY A 17 1.42 -14.48 -11.33
C GLY A 17 0.20 -15.32 -11.59
N ASP A 18 0.13 -16.50 -11.03
CA ASP A 18 -1.05 -17.34 -11.18
C ASP A 18 -1.94 -17.11 -9.97
N PRO A 19 -3.16 -16.60 -10.16
CA PRO A 19 -4.03 -16.34 -9.01
C PRO A 19 -4.27 -17.56 -8.15
N ASP A 20 -4.16 -18.73 -8.70
CA ASP A 20 -4.37 -19.94 -7.92
C ASP A 20 -3.25 -20.19 -6.93
N HIS A 21 -2.14 -19.48 -7.06
CA HIS A 21 -1.00 -19.68 -6.18
C HIS A 21 -0.87 -18.58 -5.12
N ILE A 22 -1.85 -17.73 -5.01
CA ILE A 22 -1.83 -16.70 -3.97
C ILE A 22 -2.11 -17.37 -2.64
N THR A 23 -1.30 -17.05 -1.64
CA THR A 23 -1.47 -17.67 -0.34
C THR A 23 -2.78 -17.23 0.31
N PRO A 24 -3.30 -18.03 1.24
CA PRO A 24 -4.50 -17.60 1.96
C PRO A 24 -4.30 -16.30 2.72
N ALA A 25 -3.10 -16.06 3.27
CA ALA A 25 -2.85 -14.82 3.98
C ALA A 25 -2.90 -13.63 3.02
N ALA A 26 -2.32 -13.79 1.84
CA ALA A 26 -2.35 -12.72 0.84
C ALA A 26 -3.78 -12.45 0.37
N LEU A 27 -4.54 -13.51 0.14
CA LEU A 27 -5.93 -13.34 -0.24
C LEU A 27 -6.72 -12.58 0.81
N ARG A 28 -6.48 -12.92 2.07
CA ARG A 28 -7.18 -12.28 3.15
C ARG A 28 -6.84 -10.79 3.21
N ALA A 29 -5.57 -10.46 3.05
CA ALA A 29 -5.15 -9.07 3.08
C ALA A 29 -5.78 -8.29 1.94
N ILE A 30 -5.85 -8.87 0.75
CA ILE A 30 -6.47 -8.22 -0.39
C ILE A 30 -7.96 -8.01 -0.13
N ARG A 31 -8.63 -9.04 0.37
CA ARG A 31 -10.05 -8.93 0.63
C ARG A 31 -10.37 -7.86 1.65
N ASP A 32 -9.53 -7.75 2.67
CA ASP A 32 -9.79 -6.82 3.76
C ASP A 32 -9.43 -5.40 3.40
N SER A 33 -8.77 -5.19 2.28
CA SER A 33 -8.33 -3.86 1.90
C SER A 33 -9.38 -3.14 1.09
N GLU A 34 -9.42 -1.83 1.22
CA GLU A 34 -10.32 -0.98 0.46
C GLU A 34 -9.63 -0.39 -0.74
N VAL A 35 -8.33 -0.21 -0.65
CA VAL A 35 -7.54 0.41 -1.68
C VAL A 35 -6.43 -0.55 -2.07
N ILE A 36 -6.27 -0.74 -3.36
CA ILE A 36 -5.24 -1.63 -3.90
C ILE A 36 -4.30 -0.77 -4.73
N VAL A 37 -3.02 -0.85 -4.41
CA VAL A 37 -2.00 -0.06 -5.07
C VAL A 37 -0.98 -1.01 -5.68
N GLY A 38 -0.61 -0.80 -6.93
CA GLY A 38 0.39 -1.67 -7.51
C GLY A 38 0.72 -1.33 -8.95
N TYR A 39 1.73 -2.03 -9.43
CA TYR A 39 2.13 -1.95 -10.82
C TYR A 39 1.03 -2.61 -11.65
N THR A 40 0.74 -1.98 -12.76
CA THR A 40 -0.40 -2.39 -13.59
C THR A 40 -0.40 -3.87 -13.91
N THR A 41 0.77 -4.41 -14.25
CA THR A 41 0.85 -5.81 -14.63
C THR A 41 0.39 -6.73 -13.51
N TYR A 42 0.81 -6.45 -12.28
CA TYR A 42 0.40 -7.28 -11.15
C TYR A 42 -1.05 -7.08 -10.80
N ILE A 43 -1.52 -5.85 -10.90
CA ILE A 43 -2.93 -5.57 -10.65
C ILE A 43 -3.80 -6.35 -11.62
N ASP A 44 -3.39 -6.42 -12.88
CA ASP A 44 -4.18 -7.12 -13.88
C ASP A 44 -4.34 -8.60 -13.55
N LEU A 45 -3.36 -9.19 -12.87
CA LEU A 45 -3.44 -10.59 -12.52
C LEU A 45 -4.51 -10.88 -11.48
N ILE A 46 -4.90 -9.87 -10.73
CA ILE A 46 -5.86 -10.09 -9.64
C ILE A 46 -7.14 -9.28 -9.83
N ARG A 47 -7.41 -8.85 -11.05
CA ARG A 47 -8.58 -8.00 -11.30
C ARG A 47 -9.87 -8.62 -10.78
N GLY A 48 -9.99 -9.94 -10.88
CA GLY A 48 -11.19 -10.59 -10.42
C GLY A 48 -11.41 -10.51 -8.92
N LEU A 49 -10.36 -10.23 -8.18
CA LEU A 49 -10.45 -10.17 -6.71
C LEU A 49 -10.69 -8.75 -6.20
N ILE A 50 -10.60 -7.76 -7.07
CA ILE A 50 -10.59 -6.38 -6.58
C ILE A 50 -11.61 -5.51 -7.29
N ARG A 51 -12.66 -6.12 -7.82
CA ARG A 51 -13.63 -5.40 -8.65
C ARG A 51 -14.31 -4.25 -7.94
N ASP A 52 -14.52 -4.40 -6.64
CA ASP A 52 -15.26 -3.41 -5.89
C ASP A 52 -14.35 -2.51 -5.07
N LYS A 53 -13.07 -2.48 -5.39
CA LYS A 53 -12.12 -1.73 -4.59
C LYS A 53 -11.57 -0.56 -5.39
N GLU A 54 -11.07 0.42 -4.68
CA GLU A 54 -10.38 1.52 -5.32
C GLU A 54 -8.99 1.02 -5.73
N VAL A 55 -8.62 1.25 -6.97
CA VAL A 55 -7.37 0.72 -7.50
C VAL A 55 -6.51 1.89 -7.97
N ILE A 56 -5.28 1.94 -7.51
CA ILE A 56 -4.32 2.95 -7.90
C ILE A 56 -3.17 2.22 -8.57
N THR A 57 -3.01 2.45 -9.85
CA THR A 57 -1.92 1.81 -10.58
C THR A 57 -0.90 2.85 -11.01
N ALA A 58 0.29 2.38 -11.27
CA ALA A 58 1.34 3.26 -11.74
C ALA A 58 2.30 2.43 -12.57
N GLY A 59 3.09 3.11 -13.38
CA GLY A 59 4.04 2.44 -14.23
C GLY A 59 5.22 1.92 -13.46
N MET A 60 6.08 1.24 -14.18
CA MET A 60 7.16 0.51 -13.56
C MET A 60 8.13 1.40 -12.81
N THR A 61 8.33 2.63 -13.27
CA THR A 61 9.33 3.49 -12.66
C THR A 61 8.76 4.37 -11.57
N GLN A 62 7.59 4.04 -11.04
CA GLN A 62 6.92 4.93 -10.10
C GLN A 62 6.70 4.28 -8.76
N GLU A 63 7.66 3.48 -8.31
CA GLU A 63 7.52 2.81 -7.01
C GLU A 63 7.37 3.77 -5.86
N VAL A 64 8.14 4.86 -5.88
CA VAL A 64 8.06 5.81 -4.78
C VAL A 64 6.68 6.44 -4.73
N GLN A 65 6.13 6.77 -5.88
CA GLN A 65 4.81 7.36 -5.90
C GLN A 65 3.73 6.38 -5.45
N ARG A 66 3.87 5.13 -5.84
CA ARG A 66 2.93 4.12 -5.36
C ARG A 66 2.95 4.02 -3.85
N CYS A 67 4.15 3.99 -3.29
CA CYS A 67 4.28 3.90 -1.85
C CYS A 67 3.71 5.12 -1.16
N ARG A 68 3.94 6.30 -1.71
CA ARG A 68 3.40 7.51 -1.11
C ARG A 68 1.88 7.49 -1.08
N LYS A 69 1.27 7.09 -2.18
CA LYS A 69 -0.18 7.05 -2.22
C LYS A 69 -0.73 6.04 -1.25
N ALA A 70 -0.05 4.91 -1.11
CA ALA A 70 -0.48 3.91 -0.16
C ALA A 70 -0.37 4.44 1.27
N ILE A 71 0.73 5.10 1.58
CA ILE A 71 0.93 5.63 2.92
C ILE A 71 -0.10 6.71 3.22
N GLU A 72 -0.37 7.58 2.25
CA GLU A 72 -1.38 8.60 2.44
C GLU A 72 -2.73 8.01 2.76
N ALA A 73 -3.13 7.00 2.00
CA ALA A 73 -4.43 6.40 2.23
C ALA A 73 -4.49 5.74 3.60
N ALA A 74 -3.43 5.03 3.97
CA ALA A 74 -3.41 4.37 5.28
C ALA A 74 -3.43 5.40 6.40
N SER A 75 -2.76 6.53 6.19
CA SER A 75 -2.75 7.59 7.20
C SER A 75 -4.13 8.16 7.45
N ARG A 76 -5.00 8.04 6.46
CA ARG A 76 -6.36 8.52 6.60
C ARG A 76 -7.30 7.47 7.17
N GLY A 77 -6.76 6.38 7.66
CA GLY A 77 -7.56 5.36 8.29
C GLY A 77 -8.05 4.28 7.36
N ARG A 78 -7.55 4.23 6.13
CA ARG A 78 -8.02 3.24 5.18
C ARG A 78 -7.14 2.00 5.21
N ARG A 79 -7.67 0.91 4.75
CA ARG A 79 -6.93 -0.33 4.65
C ARG A 79 -6.43 -0.47 3.22
N VAL A 80 -5.12 -0.55 3.08
CA VAL A 80 -4.46 -0.48 1.77
C VAL A 80 -3.60 -1.72 1.58
N ALA A 81 -3.65 -2.30 0.40
CA ALA A 81 -2.75 -3.39 0.04
C ALA A 81 -1.86 -2.92 -1.11
N VAL A 82 -0.56 -3.03 -0.92
CA VAL A 82 0.41 -2.74 -1.97
C VAL A 82 0.84 -4.07 -2.55
N ILE A 83 0.59 -4.26 -3.82
CA ILE A 83 0.75 -5.54 -4.48
C ILE A 83 2.13 -5.63 -5.11
N CYS A 84 2.82 -6.72 -4.79
CA CYS A 84 4.15 -7.00 -5.33
C CYS A 84 4.15 -8.39 -5.94
N SER A 85 5.20 -8.67 -6.70
CA SER A 85 5.28 -9.97 -7.34
C SER A 85 5.67 -11.08 -6.37
N GLY A 86 6.33 -10.75 -5.27
CA GLY A 86 6.81 -11.73 -4.34
C GLY A 86 8.27 -11.47 -4.05
N ASP A 87 8.96 -12.47 -3.49
CA ASP A 87 10.38 -12.33 -3.22
C ASP A 87 11.15 -12.14 -4.51
N PRO A 88 12.11 -11.26 -4.56
CA PRO A 88 12.52 -10.32 -3.53
C PRO A 88 11.74 -9.01 -3.59
N GLY A 89 10.79 -8.93 -4.49
CA GLY A 89 10.06 -7.69 -4.69
C GLY A 89 9.35 -7.23 -3.44
N ILE A 90 8.81 -8.16 -2.66
CA ILE A 90 8.08 -7.78 -1.47
C ILE A 90 9.00 -7.14 -0.45
N TYR A 91 10.22 -7.63 -0.31
CA TYR A 91 11.15 -7.04 0.65
C TYR A 91 11.63 -5.67 0.20
N ALA A 92 11.85 -5.51 -1.10
CA ALA A 92 12.24 -4.22 -1.62
C ALA A 92 11.15 -3.19 -1.40
N MET A 93 9.91 -3.58 -1.62
CA MET A 93 8.79 -2.67 -1.44
C MET A 93 8.58 -2.34 0.03
N ALA A 94 8.70 -3.34 0.90
CA ALA A 94 8.57 -3.09 2.32
C ALA A 94 9.65 -2.14 2.80
N GLY A 95 10.88 -2.34 2.34
CA GLY A 95 11.96 -1.44 2.70
C GLY A 95 11.69 -0.02 2.27
N LEU A 96 11.17 0.14 1.07
CA LEU A 96 10.87 1.48 0.58
C LEU A 96 9.77 2.13 1.41
N VAL A 97 8.75 1.38 1.78
CA VAL A 97 7.68 1.91 2.60
C VAL A 97 8.24 2.40 3.94
N PHE A 98 9.05 1.57 4.59
CA PHE A 98 9.60 1.97 5.87
C PHE A 98 10.52 3.18 5.74
N GLU A 99 11.29 3.22 4.68
CA GLU A 99 12.17 4.35 4.46
C GLU A 99 11.38 5.64 4.29
N LEU A 100 10.33 5.60 3.52
CA LEU A 100 9.53 6.79 3.31
C LEU A 100 8.83 7.25 4.58
N ILE A 101 8.39 6.31 5.39
CA ILE A 101 7.76 6.66 6.64
C ILE A 101 8.76 7.33 7.57
N GLU A 102 9.96 6.78 7.64
CA GLU A 102 11.00 7.34 8.47
C GLU A 102 11.36 8.76 8.08
N LYS A 103 11.34 9.04 6.81
CA LYS A 103 11.68 10.36 6.31
C LYS A 103 10.52 11.34 6.42
N GLY A 104 9.38 10.88 6.87
CA GLY A 104 8.22 11.73 6.94
C GLY A 104 7.72 12.02 5.54
N VAL A 105 6.88 11.15 5.03
CA VAL A 105 6.39 11.26 3.68
C VAL A 105 5.80 12.63 3.46
N GLN A 106 6.23 13.27 2.38
CA GLN A 106 5.74 14.57 2.03
C GLN A 106 4.57 14.43 1.10
N VAL A 107 3.59 15.25 1.32
CA VAL A 107 2.48 15.30 0.42
C VAL A 107 2.98 15.90 -0.88
N GLU A 108 2.42 15.43 -1.98
CA GLU A 108 2.81 15.89 -3.24
C GLU A 108 2.67 17.38 -3.33
N GLY A 109 3.68 18.04 -3.82
CA GLY A 109 3.68 19.46 -3.88
C GLY A 109 4.16 20.15 -2.64
N GLY A 110 4.15 19.46 -1.53
CA GLY A 110 4.67 20.04 -0.31
C GLY A 110 6.14 19.74 -0.23
N SER A 111 6.91 20.71 -0.01
CA SER A 111 8.31 20.45 0.09
C SER A 111 8.96 21.28 1.15
N SER A 112 8.19 22.02 1.86
CA SER A 112 8.78 22.89 2.83
C SER A 112 8.91 22.18 4.15
N GLU A 113 9.65 22.80 4.98
CA GLU A 113 9.90 22.23 6.29
C GLU A 113 8.65 22.12 7.12
N GLN A 114 7.64 22.88 6.81
CA GLN A 114 6.42 22.74 7.56
C GLN A 114 5.87 21.34 7.46
N GLU A 115 6.17 20.68 6.38
CA GLU A 115 5.69 19.34 6.22
C GLU A 115 6.25 18.38 7.22
N LEU A 116 7.33 18.73 7.83
CA LEU A 116 7.97 17.82 8.77
C LEU A 116 7.22 17.74 10.08
N ALA A 117 6.40 18.70 10.36
CA ALA A 117 5.65 18.67 11.60
C ALA A 117 4.53 17.63 11.46
N PRO A 118 4.29 16.87 12.53
CA PRO A 118 3.16 15.95 12.48
C PRO A 118 1.87 16.71 12.28
N GLN A 119 1.03 16.20 11.43
CA GLN A 119 -0.23 16.81 11.17
C GLN A 119 -1.18 16.47 12.29
N PRO A 120 -1.87 17.44 12.84
CA PRO A 120 -2.91 17.11 13.79
C PRO A 120 -3.91 16.22 13.09
N GLY A 121 -4.25 15.14 13.67
CA GLY A 121 -5.16 14.24 13.06
C GLY A 121 -4.52 13.25 12.13
N ALA A 122 -3.22 13.35 11.91
CA ALA A 122 -2.54 12.32 11.15
C ALA A 122 -2.70 11.03 11.93
N THR A 123 -3.10 10.00 11.25
CA THR A 123 -3.42 8.76 11.90
C THR A 123 -2.28 7.79 11.74
N GLU A 124 -1.92 7.19 12.83
CA GLU A 124 -1.01 6.07 12.75
C GLU A 124 -1.70 4.93 12.07
N PHE A 125 -0.93 4.08 11.49
CA PHE A 125 -1.50 2.91 10.86
C PHE A 125 -0.57 1.72 11.07
N ASP A 126 -1.14 0.54 10.94
CA ASP A 126 -0.38 -0.69 11.08
C ASP A 126 0.22 -1.07 9.74
N ILE A 127 1.38 -1.69 9.78
CA ILE A 127 2.04 -2.17 8.58
C ILE A 127 2.28 -3.65 8.76
N GLU A 128 1.96 -4.41 7.72
CA GLU A 128 2.27 -5.83 7.72
C GLU A 128 2.84 -6.21 6.38
N VAL A 129 3.66 -7.24 6.38
CA VAL A 129 4.26 -7.77 5.17
C VAL A 129 3.85 -9.22 5.08
N ILE A 130 3.27 -9.59 3.96
CA ILE A 130 2.68 -10.92 3.82
C ILE A 130 3.32 -11.71 2.71
#